data_d3fb209b559ecaa940d4c795d0adc337
#
_entry.id   d3fb209b559ecaa940d4c795d0adc337
#
_cell.length_a   1.000
_cell.length_b   1.000
_cell.length_c   1.000
_cell.angle_alpha   90.00
_cell.angle_beta   90.00
_cell.angle_gamma   90.00
#
_symmetry.space_group_name_H-M   'P 1'
#
loop_
_entity.id
_entity.type
_entity.pdbx_description
1 polymer ?
#
loop_
_entity_poly.entity_id
_entity_poly.type
_entity_poly.pdbx_seq_one_letter_code
_entity_poly.pdbx_strand_id
1 'polypeptide(L)'
;MCGVMRYLIIIVGAVLVNNFVLNRFLGCCPFLGVSKKTETALGMSGAVVFVMTVASAVTWCLDHWLLVPLGLGYIHTLAFILVIASLVQFIDIAMKRFAPPLHAALGIFLPLITTNCAVLGVAELNCKNGTPFIESVLFSFAAALGFGFALVIFSGLREKLAWADPPRCFRGIAVALVTAGLLSLAFMGFNGLVKL
;
A
#
# COMPACT_ATOMS: atom_id res chain seq x y z
N MET A 1 -24.38 -4.10 -18.05
CA MET A 1 -23.58 -2.87 -18.24
C MET A 1 -23.32 -2.12 -16.92
N CYS A 2 -24.19 -2.18 -15.93
CA CYS A 2 -24.00 -1.48 -14.63
C CYS A 2 -22.82 -2.00 -13.77
N GLY A 3 -22.54 -3.31 -13.82
CA GLY A 3 -21.47 -3.90 -12.99
C GLY A 3 -20.05 -3.49 -13.39
N VAL A 4 -19.75 -3.48 -14.67
CA VAL A 4 -18.41 -3.11 -15.18
C VAL A 4 -18.10 -1.64 -14.90
N MET A 5 -19.08 -0.76 -15.04
CA MET A 5 -18.94 0.66 -14.72
C MET A 5 -18.64 0.88 -13.23
N ARG A 6 -19.28 0.12 -12.34
CA ARG A 6 -19.05 0.17 -10.89
C ARG A 6 -17.61 -0.25 -10.54
N TYR A 7 -17.10 -1.32 -11.11
CA TYR A 7 -15.72 -1.77 -10.89
C TYR A 7 -14.69 -0.78 -11.42
N LEU A 8 -14.92 -0.18 -12.58
CA LEU A 8 -14.07 0.87 -13.14
C LEU A 8 -14.00 2.10 -12.22
N ILE A 9 -15.14 2.54 -11.70
CA ILE A 9 -15.21 3.66 -10.75
C ILE A 9 -14.44 3.35 -9.46
N ILE A 10 -14.55 2.12 -8.94
CA ILE A 10 -13.81 1.67 -7.76
C ILE A 10 -12.31 1.69 -8.02
N ILE A 11 -11.86 1.18 -9.19
CA ILE A 11 -10.44 1.14 -9.54
C ILE A 11 -9.87 2.56 -9.70
N VAL A 12 -10.52 3.39 -10.51
CA VAL A 12 -10.06 4.77 -10.75
C VAL A 12 -10.12 5.59 -9.46
N GLY A 13 -11.18 5.43 -8.67
CA GLY A 13 -11.33 6.07 -7.37
C GLY A 13 -10.26 5.65 -6.37
N ALA A 14 -9.90 4.38 -6.31
CA ALA A 14 -8.87 3.87 -5.38
C ALA A 14 -7.46 4.29 -5.80
N VAL A 15 -7.17 4.36 -7.10
CA VAL A 15 -5.83 4.73 -7.61
C VAL A 15 -5.57 6.23 -7.53
N LEU A 16 -6.51 7.06 -7.97
CA LEU A 16 -6.30 8.49 -8.13
C LEU A 16 -6.87 9.31 -6.96
N VAL A 17 -8.12 9.04 -6.56
CA VAL A 17 -8.84 9.88 -5.59
C VAL A 17 -8.55 9.47 -4.15
N ASN A 18 -8.67 8.19 -3.85
CA ASN A 18 -8.43 7.62 -2.52
C ASN A 18 -7.07 6.94 -2.41
N ASN A 19 -6.01 7.61 -2.87
CA ASN A 19 -4.67 7.06 -2.70
C ASN A 19 -4.33 6.98 -1.21
N PHE A 20 -4.11 5.76 -0.71
CA PHE A 20 -3.89 5.49 0.72
C PHE A 20 -2.68 6.23 1.29
N VAL A 21 -1.63 6.41 0.48
CA VAL A 21 -0.41 7.09 0.92
C VAL A 21 -0.63 8.59 1.04
N LEU A 22 -1.20 9.19 0.00
CA LEU A 22 -1.27 10.65 -0.13
C LEU A 22 -2.48 11.25 0.60
N ASN A 23 -3.59 10.50 0.68
CA ASN A 23 -4.82 11.00 1.30
C ASN A 23 -4.96 10.58 2.77
N ARG A 24 -4.49 9.38 3.13
CA ARG A 24 -4.60 8.84 4.50
C ARG A 24 -3.26 8.74 5.23
N PHE A 25 -2.14 9.08 4.58
CA PHE A 25 -0.77 8.96 5.11
C PHE A 25 -0.43 7.55 5.62
N LEU A 26 -1.07 6.53 5.04
CA LEU A 26 -0.80 5.13 5.37
C LEU A 26 0.32 4.58 4.48
N GLY A 27 1.30 3.91 5.09
CA GLY A 27 2.44 3.37 4.34
C GLY A 27 3.58 4.36 4.13
N CYS A 28 3.73 5.38 5.00
CA CYS A 28 4.81 6.36 4.90
C CYS A 28 6.21 5.76 5.10
N CYS A 29 6.35 4.68 5.88
CA CYS A 29 7.64 4.05 6.15
C CYS A 29 8.32 3.53 4.87
N PRO A 30 7.68 2.68 4.04
CA PRO A 30 8.25 2.28 2.76
C PRO A 30 8.31 3.44 1.76
N PHE A 31 7.35 4.36 1.80
CA PHE A 31 7.31 5.52 0.93
C PHE A 31 8.55 6.43 1.08
N LEU A 32 8.98 6.72 2.29
CA LEU A 32 10.18 7.52 2.57
C LEU A 32 11.47 6.70 2.50
N GLY A 33 11.43 5.44 2.91
CA GLY A 33 12.62 4.58 3.02
C GLY A 33 13.15 4.10 1.68
N VAL A 34 12.27 3.70 0.77
CA VAL A 34 12.63 3.01 -0.48
C VAL A 34 12.70 3.95 -1.69
N SER A 35 12.18 5.16 -1.59
CA SER A 35 12.06 6.11 -2.69
C SER A 35 13.37 6.81 -3.12
N LYS A 36 14.54 6.33 -2.66
CA LYS A 36 15.84 6.92 -3.06
C LYS A 36 16.26 6.56 -4.48
N LYS A 37 15.86 5.39 -4.98
CA LYS A 37 16.15 4.89 -6.34
C LYS A 37 14.88 4.37 -6.97
N THR A 38 14.66 4.72 -8.23
CA THR A 38 13.46 4.33 -8.98
C THR A 38 13.36 2.82 -9.19
N GLU A 39 14.50 2.13 -9.38
CA GLU A 39 14.53 0.67 -9.51
C GLU A 39 14.04 -0.06 -8.25
N THR A 40 14.49 0.39 -7.07
CA THR A 40 14.05 -0.19 -5.79
C THR A 40 12.59 0.14 -5.49
N ALA A 41 12.12 1.32 -5.89
CA ALA A 41 10.72 1.71 -5.75
C ALA A 41 9.80 0.83 -6.62
N LEU A 42 10.21 0.50 -7.85
CA LEU A 42 9.47 -0.41 -8.74
C LEU A 42 9.39 -1.83 -8.16
N GLY A 43 10.51 -2.38 -7.70
CA GLY A 43 10.53 -3.71 -7.06
C GLY A 43 9.65 -3.76 -5.82
N MET A 44 9.71 -2.72 -4.98
CA MET A 44 8.88 -2.61 -3.78
C MET A 44 7.40 -2.46 -4.11
N SER A 45 7.04 -1.68 -5.14
CA SER A 45 5.65 -1.53 -5.55
C SER A 45 5.04 -2.86 -6.01
N GLY A 46 5.78 -3.65 -6.79
CA GLY A 46 5.35 -4.98 -7.20
C GLY A 46 5.14 -5.93 -6.01
N ALA A 47 6.07 -5.93 -5.05
CA ALA A 47 5.95 -6.73 -3.84
C ALA A 47 4.75 -6.33 -2.98
N VAL A 48 4.49 -5.02 -2.83
CA VAL A 48 3.33 -4.51 -2.08
C VAL A 48 2.02 -4.89 -2.78
N VAL A 49 1.93 -4.80 -4.11
CA VAL A 49 0.75 -5.23 -4.87
C VAL A 49 0.43 -6.69 -4.60
N PHE A 50 1.44 -7.56 -4.68
CA PHE A 50 1.27 -8.98 -4.42
C PHE A 50 0.83 -9.25 -2.97
N VAL A 51 1.58 -8.72 -2.00
CA VAL A 51 1.29 -8.95 -0.57
C VAL A 51 -0.07 -8.40 -0.18
N MET A 52 -0.43 -7.18 -0.62
CA MET A 52 -1.69 -6.55 -0.26
C MET A 52 -2.90 -7.32 -0.82
N THR A 53 -2.79 -7.85 -2.04
CA THR A 53 -3.84 -8.64 -2.67
C THR A 53 -4.04 -9.98 -1.94
N VAL A 54 -2.95 -10.69 -1.65
CA VAL A 54 -3.01 -11.97 -0.93
C VAL A 54 -3.47 -11.76 0.52
N ALA A 55 -2.95 -10.75 1.21
CA ALA A 55 -3.35 -10.41 2.57
C ALA A 55 -4.85 -10.10 2.66
N SER A 56 -5.38 -9.34 1.71
CA SER A 56 -6.82 -9.02 1.66
C SER A 56 -7.68 -10.28 1.47
N ALA A 57 -7.27 -11.21 0.61
CA ALA A 57 -7.99 -12.46 0.42
C ALA A 57 -8.00 -13.32 1.70
N VAL A 58 -6.85 -13.45 2.35
CA VAL A 58 -6.72 -14.25 3.59
C VAL A 58 -7.45 -13.60 4.75
N THR A 59 -7.33 -12.28 4.93
CA THR A 59 -8.03 -11.57 6.00
C THR A 59 -9.53 -11.59 5.82
N TRP A 60 -10.03 -11.51 4.60
CA TRP A 60 -11.46 -11.66 4.32
C TRP A 60 -11.99 -13.06 4.70
N CYS A 61 -11.26 -14.11 4.32
CA CYS A 61 -11.61 -15.48 4.70
C CYS A 61 -11.61 -15.65 6.23
N LEU A 62 -10.61 -15.10 6.91
CA LEU A 62 -10.49 -15.17 8.35
C LEU A 62 -11.63 -14.42 9.05
N ASP A 63 -11.97 -13.24 8.56
CA ASP A 63 -13.04 -12.42 9.10
C ASP A 63 -14.38 -13.15 8.99
N HIS A 64 -14.71 -13.61 7.79
CA HIS A 64 -16.00 -14.24 7.52
C HIS A 64 -16.18 -15.61 8.19
N TRP A 65 -15.12 -16.40 8.33
CA TRP A 65 -15.20 -17.77 8.85
C TRP A 65 -14.90 -17.87 10.35
N LEU A 66 -14.08 -16.98 10.88
CA LEU A 66 -13.62 -17.08 12.26
C LEU A 66 -14.14 -15.95 13.15
N LEU A 67 -13.99 -14.68 12.72
CA LEU A 67 -14.28 -13.56 13.59
C LEU A 67 -15.78 -13.26 13.71
N VAL A 68 -16.51 -13.32 12.60
CA VAL A 68 -17.95 -13.06 12.57
C VAL A 68 -18.74 -14.08 13.44
N PRO A 69 -18.53 -15.41 13.32
CA PRO A 69 -19.30 -16.37 14.13
C PRO A 69 -18.93 -16.36 15.61
N LEU A 70 -17.70 -15.92 15.96
CA LEU A 70 -17.25 -15.83 17.36
C LEU A 70 -17.62 -14.52 18.05
N GLY A 71 -18.14 -13.52 17.32
CA GLY A 71 -18.53 -12.22 17.88
C GLY A 71 -17.38 -11.39 18.46
N LEU A 72 -16.14 -11.68 18.06
CA LEU A 72 -14.89 -11.11 18.59
C LEU A 72 -14.50 -9.79 17.88
N GLY A 73 -15.46 -8.90 17.63
CA GLY A 73 -15.23 -7.64 16.93
C GLY A 73 -14.14 -6.73 17.53
N TYR A 74 -13.81 -6.92 18.80
CA TYR A 74 -12.76 -6.16 19.49
C TYR A 74 -11.34 -6.62 19.11
N ILE A 75 -11.16 -7.85 18.63
CA ILE A 75 -9.85 -8.45 18.37
C ILE A 75 -9.48 -8.43 16.87
N HIS A 76 -10.32 -7.85 16.02
CA HIS A 76 -10.10 -7.78 14.56
C HIS A 76 -8.69 -7.30 14.20
N THR A 77 -8.29 -6.14 14.70
CA THR A 77 -7.01 -5.50 14.36
C THR A 77 -5.82 -6.37 14.80
N LEU A 78 -5.87 -6.97 15.98
CA LEU A 78 -4.81 -7.85 16.47
C LEU A 78 -4.70 -9.13 15.64
N ALA A 79 -5.84 -9.74 15.31
CA ALA A 79 -5.88 -10.94 14.47
C ALA A 79 -5.33 -10.64 13.07
N PHE A 80 -5.68 -9.51 12.47
CA PHE A 80 -5.17 -9.11 11.14
C PHE A 80 -3.67 -8.86 11.15
N ILE A 81 -3.13 -8.17 12.18
CA ILE A 81 -1.69 -7.96 12.32
C ILE A 81 -0.95 -9.29 12.39
N LEU A 82 -1.44 -10.24 13.20
CA LEU A 82 -0.81 -11.55 13.37
C LEU A 82 -0.83 -12.35 12.07
N VAL A 83 -1.96 -12.36 11.36
CA VAL A 83 -2.11 -13.09 10.09
C VAL A 83 -1.25 -12.47 9.00
N ILE A 84 -1.25 -11.14 8.86
CA ILE A 84 -0.42 -10.44 7.88
C ILE A 84 1.07 -10.69 8.16
N ALA A 85 1.50 -10.64 9.42
CA ALA A 85 2.87 -10.93 9.82
C ALA A 85 3.27 -12.37 9.47
N SER A 86 2.45 -13.37 9.80
CA SER A 86 2.67 -14.77 9.44
C SER A 86 2.78 -14.98 7.94
N LEU A 87 1.88 -14.36 7.18
CA LEU A 87 1.82 -14.47 5.73
C LEU A 87 3.05 -13.87 5.07
N VAL A 88 3.51 -12.69 5.52
CA VAL A 88 4.71 -12.06 4.98
C VAL A 88 5.97 -12.85 5.34
N GLN A 89 6.05 -13.42 6.55
CA GLN A 89 7.13 -14.33 6.93
C GLN A 89 7.17 -15.59 6.03
N PHE A 90 6.01 -16.14 5.72
CA PHE A 90 5.93 -17.29 4.80
C PHE A 90 6.41 -16.90 3.39
N ILE A 91 6.00 -15.72 2.90
CA ILE A 91 6.45 -15.20 1.59
C ILE A 91 7.97 -14.96 1.60
N ASP A 92 8.55 -14.45 2.70
CA ASP A 92 9.99 -14.25 2.84
C ASP A 92 10.77 -15.58 2.68
N ILE A 93 10.33 -16.61 3.39
CA ILE A 93 10.94 -17.96 3.29
C ILE A 93 10.79 -18.53 1.88
N ALA A 94 9.62 -18.35 1.26
CA ALA A 94 9.38 -18.80 -0.10
C ALA A 94 10.27 -18.07 -1.11
N MET A 95 10.40 -16.73 -0.99
CA MET A 95 11.28 -15.94 -1.86
C MET A 95 12.76 -16.32 -1.73
N LYS A 96 13.23 -16.59 -0.51
CA LYS A 96 14.60 -17.08 -0.28
C LYS A 96 14.91 -18.35 -1.07
N ARG A 97 13.91 -19.23 -1.21
CA ARG A 97 14.07 -20.50 -1.89
C ARG A 97 13.88 -20.43 -3.39
N PHE A 98 12.89 -19.66 -3.87
CA PHE A 98 12.49 -19.64 -5.28
C PHE A 98 13.15 -18.51 -6.10
N ALA A 99 13.47 -17.39 -5.47
CA ALA A 99 14.01 -16.22 -6.17
C ALA A 99 15.11 -15.52 -5.34
N PRO A 100 16.30 -16.14 -5.18
CA PRO A 100 17.40 -15.57 -4.40
C PRO A 100 17.84 -14.16 -4.84
N PRO A 101 17.93 -13.82 -6.16
CA PRO A 101 18.32 -12.49 -6.57
C PRO A 101 17.27 -11.43 -6.22
N LEU A 102 15.98 -11.76 -6.27
CA LEU A 102 14.90 -10.87 -5.87
C LEU A 102 14.88 -10.67 -4.34
N HIS A 103 15.15 -11.74 -3.59
CA HIS A 103 15.30 -11.66 -2.13
C HIS A 103 16.50 -10.78 -1.75
N ALA A 104 17.63 -10.86 -2.43
CA ALA A 104 18.80 -10.01 -2.16
C ALA A 104 18.50 -8.52 -2.40
N ALA A 105 17.68 -8.20 -3.41
CA ALA A 105 17.26 -6.83 -3.70
C ALA A 105 16.19 -6.30 -2.71
N LEU A 106 15.26 -7.14 -2.28
CA LEU A 106 14.10 -6.77 -1.45
C LEU A 106 14.27 -7.14 0.04
N GLY A 107 15.25 -7.98 0.40
CA GLY A 107 15.38 -8.56 1.73
C GLY A 107 15.52 -7.55 2.87
N ILE A 108 16.17 -6.40 2.61
CA ILE A 108 16.30 -5.31 3.58
C ILE A 108 14.95 -4.59 3.79
N PHE A 109 14.04 -4.65 2.80
CA PHE A 109 12.75 -3.94 2.81
C PHE A 109 11.57 -4.84 3.24
N LEU A 110 11.78 -6.14 3.39
CA LEU A 110 10.75 -7.10 3.84
C LEU A 110 10.13 -6.73 5.20
N PRO A 111 10.91 -6.34 6.23
CA PRO A 111 10.33 -5.84 7.47
C PRO A 111 9.42 -4.63 7.29
N LEU A 112 9.73 -3.77 6.33
CA LEU A 112 8.92 -2.59 5.97
C LEU A 112 7.60 -2.97 5.29
N ILE A 113 7.53 -4.13 4.64
CA ILE A 113 6.29 -4.67 4.07
C ILE A 113 5.43 -5.30 5.17
N THR A 114 6.05 -6.04 6.09
CA THR A 114 5.36 -6.71 7.20
C THR A 114 4.65 -5.72 8.12
N THR A 115 5.31 -4.60 8.43
CA THR A 115 4.79 -3.54 9.30
C THR A 115 4.08 -2.43 8.51
N ASN A 116 3.73 -2.67 7.25
CA ASN A 116 3.11 -1.66 6.41
C ASN A 116 1.66 -1.38 6.82
N CYS A 117 1.45 -0.21 7.40
CA CYS A 117 0.12 0.23 7.83
C CYS A 117 -0.89 0.39 6.68
N ALA A 118 -0.44 0.50 5.41
CA ALA A 118 -1.36 0.52 4.27
C ALA A 118 -2.02 -0.85 4.06
N VAL A 119 -1.28 -1.95 4.22
CA VAL A 119 -1.84 -3.31 4.10
C VAL A 119 -2.90 -3.56 5.16
N LEU A 120 -2.59 -3.21 6.41
CA LEU A 120 -3.53 -3.32 7.53
C LEU A 120 -4.75 -2.42 7.33
N GLY A 121 -4.53 -1.16 6.91
CA GLY A 121 -5.61 -0.19 6.71
C GLY A 121 -6.60 -0.61 5.62
N VAL A 122 -6.12 -1.22 4.53
CA VAL A 122 -6.99 -1.75 3.48
C VAL A 122 -7.79 -2.96 3.97
N ALA A 123 -7.15 -3.87 4.70
CA ALA A 123 -7.82 -5.04 5.27
C ALA A 123 -8.95 -4.63 6.24
N GLU A 124 -8.65 -3.68 7.13
CA GLU A 124 -9.64 -3.17 8.09
C GLU A 124 -10.78 -2.40 7.41
N LEU A 125 -10.49 -1.63 6.36
CA LEU A 125 -11.51 -0.92 5.62
C LEU A 125 -12.46 -1.88 4.88
N ASN A 126 -11.93 -2.95 4.30
CA ASN A 126 -12.73 -3.98 3.64
C ASN A 126 -13.67 -4.68 4.63
N CYS A 127 -13.18 -4.98 5.84
CA CYS A 127 -13.98 -5.57 6.90
C CYS A 127 -15.10 -4.61 7.37
N LYS A 128 -14.77 -3.34 7.61
CA LYS A 128 -15.76 -2.33 8.05
C LYS A 128 -16.86 -2.08 7.01
N ASN A 129 -16.52 -2.14 5.75
CA ASN A 129 -17.48 -1.92 4.66
C ASN A 129 -18.33 -3.17 4.35
N GLY A 130 -18.01 -4.33 4.93
CA GLY A 130 -18.72 -5.58 4.66
C GLY A 130 -18.73 -5.97 3.17
N THR A 131 -17.65 -5.65 2.45
CA THR A 131 -17.56 -5.86 1.00
C THR A 131 -17.51 -7.35 0.65
N PRO A 132 -18.17 -7.80 -0.45
CA PRO A 132 -18.06 -9.17 -0.91
C PRO A 132 -16.61 -9.49 -1.32
N PHE A 133 -16.25 -10.77 -1.30
CA PHE A 133 -14.88 -11.24 -1.54
C PHE A 133 -14.23 -10.63 -2.79
N ILE A 134 -14.96 -10.64 -3.92
CA ILE A 134 -14.43 -10.14 -5.20
C ILE A 134 -14.17 -8.63 -5.15
N GLU A 135 -15.08 -7.86 -4.56
CA GLU A 135 -14.89 -6.41 -4.41
C GLU A 135 -13.73 -6.08 -3.46
N SER A 136 -13.59 -6.83 -2.38
CA SER A 136 -12.51 -6.67 -1.40
C SER A 136 -11.14 -6.89 -2.04
N VAL A 137 -10.97 -7.97 -2.79
CA VAL A 137 -9.72 -8.28 -3.49
C VAL A 137 -9.43 -7.26 -4.59
N LEU A 138 -10.44 -6.87 -5.38
CA LEU A 138 -10.29 -5.91 -6.45
C LEU A 138 -9.93 -4.51 -5.94
N PHE A 139 -10.59 -4.08 -4.86
CA PHE A 139 -10.30 -2.81 -4.20
C PHE A 139 -8.87 -2.79 -3.63
N SER A 140 -8.44 -3.89 -3.01
CA SER A 140 -7.09 -4.01 -2.46
C SER A 140 -6.02 -4.01 -3.54
N PHE A 141 -6.28 -4.67 -4.66
CA PHE A 141 -5.41 -4.64 -5.83
C PHE A 141 -5.29 -3.22 -6.41
N ALA A 142 -6.43 -2.52 -6.58
CA ALA A 142 -6.45 -1.15 -7.06
C ALA A 142 -5.75 -0.18 -6.10
N ALA A 143 -5.97 -0.33 -4.80
CA ALA A 143 -5.31 0.48 -3.77
C ALA A 143 -3.79 0.26 -3.77
N ALA A 144 -3.34 -0.98 -3.97
CA ALA A 144 -1.92 -1.33 -4.08
C ALA A 144 -1.27 -0.75 -5.34
N LEU A 145 -1.98 -0.75 -6.48
CA LEU A 145 -1.52 -0.06 -7.69
C LEU A 145 -1.40 1.45 -7.46
N GLY A 146 -2.37 2.06 -6.77
CA GLY A 146 -2.31 3.47 -6.39
C GLY A 146 -1.12 3.78 -5.47
N PHE A 147 -0.82 2.90 -4.53
CA PHE A 147 0.37 2.99 -3.68
C PHE A 147 1.66 2.95 -4.53
N GLY A 148 1.79 1.97 -5.43
CA GLY A 148 2.94 1.81 -6.31
C GLY A 148 3.13 3.03 -7.22
N PHE A 149 2.05 3.53 -7.81
CA PHE A 149 2.06 4.72 -8.66
C PHE A 149 2.57 5.96 -7.90
N ALA A 150 2.06 6.22 -6.70
CA ALA A 150 2.52 7.32 -5.86
C ALA A 150 4.00 7.17 -5.48
N LEU A 151 4.44 5.93 -5.16
CA LEU A 151 5.82 5.64 -4.79
C LEU A 151 6.79 5.91 -5.95
N VAL A 152 6.42 5.51 -7.17
CA VAL A 152 7.25 5.72 -8.38
C VAL A 152 7.35 7.20 -8.72
N ILE A 153 6.24 7.95 -8.70
CA ILE A 153 6.26 9.40 -8.91
C ILE A 153 7.15 10.10 -7.89
N PHE A 154 6.98 9.75 -6.62
CA PHE A 154 7.77 10.35 -5.56
C PHE A 154 9.26 10.02 -5.65
N SER A 155 9.60 8.80 -6.06
CA SER A 155 10.99 8.39 -6.31
C SER A 155 11.62 9.21 -7.43
N GLY A 156 10.91 9.40 -8.55
CA GLY A 156 11.38 10.23 -9.66
C GLY A 156 11.56 11.72 -9.27
N LEU A 157 10.68 12.26 -8.43
CA LEU A 157 10.82 13.61 -7.90
C LEU A 157 12.04 13.74 -6.99
N ARG A 158 12.28 12.76 -6.11
CA ARG A 158 13.46 12.76 -5.23
C ARG A 158 14.77 12.65 -5.99
N GLU A 159 14.79 11.84 -7.04
CA GLU A 159 15.97 11.69 -7.88
C GLU A 159 16.32 13.02 -8.58
N LYS A 160 15.32 13.73 -9.11
CA LYS A 160 15.50 15.08 -9.66
C LYS A 160 15.93 16.11 -8.61
N LEU A 161 15.36 16.08 -7.41
CA LEU A 161 15.72 16.97 -6.33
C LEU A 161 17.13 16.73 -5.79
N ALA A 162 17.66 15.52 -5.91
CA ALA A 162 19.05 15.23 -5.54
C ALA A 162 20.07 15.98 -6.44
N TRP A 163 19.70 16.27 -7.70
CA TRP A 163 20.52 17.05 -8.65
C TRP A 163 20.37 18.57 -8.48
N ALA A 164 19.31 19.04 -7.79
CA ALA A 164 18.99 20.46 -7.66
C ALA A 164 19.76 21.19 -6.54
N ASP A 165 20.63 20.50 -5.82
CA ASP A 165 21.49 21.01 -4.72
C ASP A 165 20.77 21.91 -3.71
N PRO A 166 19.81 21.36 -2.94
CA PRO A 166 19.02 22.15 -1.99
C PRO A 166 19.87 22.72 -0.85
N PRO A 167 19.45 23.84 -0.22
CA PRO A 167 20.14 24.45 0.92
C PRO A 167 20.44 23.43 2.02
N ARG A 168 21.56 23.58 2.72
CA ARG A 168 22.04 22.61 3.72
C ARG A 168 21.01 22.25 4.80
N CYS A 169 20.15 23.19 5.19
CA CYS A 169 19.08 22.97 6.17
C CYS A 169 17.95 22.04 5.68
N PHE A 170 17.74 21.93 4.36
CA PHE A 170 16.68 21.12 3.76
C PHE A 170 17.19 19.82 3.12
N ARG A 171 18.48 19.55 3.15
CA ARG A 171 19.04 18.33 2.57
C ARG A 171 18.53 17.06 3.24
N GLY A 172 18.13 16.07 2.44
CA GLY A 172 17.78 14.73 2.91
C GLY A 172 16.29 14.52 3.17
N ILE A 173 15.93 14.14 4.39
CA ILE A 173 14.56 13.76 4.76
C ILE A 173 13.62 14.98 4.76
N ALA A 174 14.11 16.15 5.10
CA ALA A 174 13.31 17.38 5.15
C ALA A 174 12.72 17.74 3.79
N VAL A 175 13.52 17.76 2.73
CA VAL A 175 13.02 17.97 1.35
C VAL A 175 12.03 16.89 0.94
N ALA A 176 12.29 15.63 1.30
CA ALA A 176 11.39 14.53 1.00
C ALA A 176 10.01 14.73 1.63
N LEU A 177 9.94 15.15 2.89
CA LEU A 177 8.69 15.43 3.59
C LEU A 177 7.92 16.61 2.96
N VAL A 178 8.60 17.70 2.63
CA VAL A 178 7.99 18.85 1.95
C VAL A 178 7.43 18.44 0.59
N THR A 179 8.21 17.67 -0.19
CA THR A 179 7.76 17.15 -1.50
C THR A 179 6.57 16.21 -1.38
N ALA A 180 6.56 15.33 -0.36
CA ALA A 180 5.44 14.45 -0.08
C ALA A 180 4.17 15.26 0.29
N GLY A 181 4.32 16.32 1.10
CA GLY A 181 3.22 17.22 1.45
C GLY A 181 2.65 17.96 0.24
N LEU A 182 3.50 18.51 -0.63
CA LEU A 182 3.08 19.17 -1.87
C LEU A 182 2.38 18.19 -2.82
N LEU A 183 2.90 16.97 -2.94
CA LEU A 183 2.27 15.92 -3.75
C LEU A 183 0.90 15.54 -3.19
N SER A 184 0.76 15.43 -1.86
CA SER A 184 -0.51 15.17 -1.19
C SER A 184 -1.53 16.29 -1.47
N LEU A 185 -1.13 17.56 -1.41
CA LEU A 185 -2.00 18.68 -1.74
C LEU A 185 -2.44 18.66 -3.21
N ALA A 186 -1.53 18.31 -4.13
CA ALA A 186 -1.87 18.17 -5.55
C ALA A 186 -2.90 17.05 -5.77
N PHE A 187 -2.77 15.91 -5.08
CA PHE A 187 -3.72 14.81 -5.18
C PHE A 187 -5.06 15.10 -4.48
N MET A 188 -5.07 15.94 -3.45
CA MET A 188 -6.32 16.41 -2.83
C MET A 188 -7.19 17.20 -3.82
N GLY A 189 -6.60 17.85 -4.81
CA GLY A 189 -7.34 18.53 -5.88
C GLY A 189 -8.23 17.59 -6.71
N PHE A 190 -7.88 16.29 -6.76
CA PHE A 190 -8.71 15.29 -7.45
C PHE A 190 -9.88 14.76 -6.59
N ASN A 191 -9.90 15.07 -5.30
CA ASN A 191 -10.91 14.55 -4.36
C ASN A 191 -12.33 15.07 -4.61
N GLY A 192 -12.48 16.09 -5.45
CA GLY A 192 -13.77 16.65 -5.88
C GLY A 192 -14.33 16.06 -7.19
N LEU A 193 -13.53 15.30 -7.94
CA LEU A 193 -13.89 14.82 -9.28
C LEU A 193 -14.76 13.55 -9.27
N VAL A 194 -14.64 12.73 -8.23
CA VAL A 194 -15.41 11.48 -8.10
C VAL A 194 -16.09 11.50 -6.73
N LYS A 195 -17.38 11.85 -6.71
CA LYS A 195 -18.23 11.57 -5.54
C LYS A 195 -18.55 10.10 -5.55
N LEU A 196 -17.87 9.33 -4.73
CA LEU A 196 -18.21 7.96 -4.35
C LEU A 196 -19.23 7.97 -3.22
#